data_8aca472391ab2276eab625d4f1fad892
#
_entry.id   8aca472391ab2276eab625d4f1fad892
#
_cell.length_a   1.000
_cell.length_b   1.000
_cell.length_c   1.000
_cell.angle_alpha   90.00
_cell.angle_beta   90.00
_cell.angle_gamma   90.00
#
_symmetry.space_group_name_H-M   'P 1'
#
loop_
_entity.id
_entity.type
_entity.pdbx_description
1 polymer ?
#
loop_
_entity_poly.entity_id
_entity_poly.type
_entity_poly.pdbx_seq_one_letter_code
_entity_poly.pdbx_strand_id
1 'polypeptide(L)'
;MIGCATYHSPERSTWPNYLRGASFGDMTETSRIAKKPVFMGAGGRLISQTVEPSAKSEYGDKVTNDNALAVAYMSELEFALYDALRKPGISVQRAGTDVVVILVRDAIMELNIADISADGADTLKTISKILKKYDATFIEIAGYTDAMRDSRAAAALSGDMASRTAVFLTQHGIIPQRLFVVGRGAARPIAAQDDIGRLTNRRVEIRISPVR
;
A
#
# COMPACT_ATOMS: atom_id res chain seq x y z
N MET A 1 -34.87 9.75 -21.66
CA MET A 1 -33.93 8.63 -21.87
C MET A 1 -32.56 9.10 -21.44
N ILE A 2 -32.13 8.75 -20.22
CA ILE A 2 -30.81 9.11 -19.69
C ILE A 2 -29.95 7.89 -19.96
N GLY A 3 -28.97 8.03 -20.86
CA GLY A 3 -28.06 6.97 -21.23
C GLY A 3 -27.20 6.58 -20.04
N CYS A 4 -27.24 5.31 -19.61
CA CYS A 4 -26.25 4.72 -18.76
C CYS A 4 -24.90 4.77 -19.47
N ALA A 5 -24.01 5.64 -19.01
CA ALA A 5 -22.61 5.57 -19.38
C ALA A 5 -22.04 4.29 -18.77
N THR A 6 -21.84 3.28 -19.60
CA THR A 6 -21.13 2.06 -19.22
C THR A 6 -19.69 2.44 -18.89
N TYR A 7 -19.34 2.31 -17.59
CA TYR A 7 -17.97 2.45 -17.12
C TYR A 7 -17.09 1.41 -17.84
N HIS A 8 -16.26 1.86 -18.75
CA HIS A 8 -15.17 1.06 -19.30
C HIS A 8 -13.99 1.17 -18.34
N SER A 9 -13.78 0.12 -17.57
CA SER A 9 -12.50 -0.08 -16.87
C SER A 9 -11.37 0.11 -17.90
N PRO A 10 -10.31 0.90 -17.60
CA PRO A 10 -9.20 1.05 -18.52
C PRO A 10 -8.69 -0.34 -18.88
N GLU A 11 -8.57 -0.61 -20.18
CA GLU A 11 -8.14 -1.92 -20.67
C GLU A 11 -6.81 -2.27 -20.03
N ARG A 12 -6.67 -3.51 -19.53
CA ARG A 12 -5.42 -4.02 -18.95
C ARG A 12 -4.20 -3.82 -19.86
N SER A 13 -4.43 -3.60 -21.16
CA SER A 13 -3.42 -3.26 -22.15
C SER A 13 -2.69 -1.93 -21.88
N THR A 14 -3.34 -0.97 -21.20
CA THR A 14 -2.74 0.32 -20.82
C THR A 14 -1.95 0.26 -19.52
N TRP A 15 -2.03 -0.85 -18.80
CA TRP A 15 -1.29 -1.02 -17.56
C TRP A 15 0.18 -1.35 -17.83
N PRO A 16 1.10 -0.84 -17.03
CA PRO A 16 2.51 -1.26 -17.08
C PRO A 16 2.61 -2.79 -16.97
N ASN A 17 3.54 -3.41 -17.70
CA ASN A 17 3.65 -4.86 -17.84
C ASN A 17 3.65 -5.63 -16.50
N TYR A 18 4.19 -5.03 -15.43
CA TYR A 18 4.25 -5.62 -14.10
C TYR A 18 2.89 -5.64 -13.35
N LEU A 19 1.92 -4.82 -13.76
CA LEU A 19 0.55 -4.85 -13.23
C LEU A 19 -0.39 -5.76 -14.06
N ARG A 20 -0.02 -6.10 -15.30
CA ARG A 20 -0.85 -6.92 -16.20
C ARG A 20 -1.01 -8.37 -15.74
N GLY A 21 -0.03 -8.89 -15.00
CA GLY A 21 -0.02 -10.25 -14.46
C GLY A 21 -0.65 -10.40 -13.07
N ALA A 22 -1.06 -9.32 -12.42
CA ALA A 22 -1.71 -9.37 -11.12
C ALA A 22 -3.14 -9.89 -11.28
N SER A 23 -3.36 -11.17 -11.00
CA SER A 23 -4.68 -11.78 -10.87
C SER A 23 -5.31 -11.29 -9.57
N PHE A 24 -6.21 -10.33 -9.65
CA PHE A 24 -6.91 -9.74 -8.50
C PHE A 24 -7.94 -10.68 -7.85
N GLY A 25 -8.03 -11.93 -8.27
CA GLY A 25 -9.10 -12.87 -7.87
C GLY A 25 -8.70 -14.01 -6.95
N ASP A 26 -7.41 -14.30 -6.76
CA ASP A 26 -7.00 -15.63 -6.24
C ASP A 26 -6.15 -15.60 -4.96
N MET A 27 -6.12 -14.49 -4.24
CA MET A 27 -5.45 -14.46 -2.94
C MET A 27 -6.42 -14.79 -1.81
N THR A 28 -6.67 -16.06 -1.61
CA THR A 28 -7.29 -16.59 -0.38
C THR A 28 -6.36 -16.38 0.82
N GLU A 29 -6.92 -16.32 2.01
CA GLU A 29 -6.26 -16.02 3.28
C GLU A 29 -5.07 -16.94 3.62
N THR A 30 -4.95 -18.08 2.95
CA THR A 30 -3.86 -19.05 3.05
C THR A 30 -2.52 -18.57 2.48
N SER A 31 -2.50 -17.51 1.70
CA SER A 31 -1.24 -16.95 1.15
C SER A 31 -0.45 -16.11 2.15
N ARG A 32 -0.89 -15.98 3.39
CA ARG A 32 -0.18 -15.21 4.44
C ARG A 32 1.18 -15.78 4.85
N ILE A 33 1.48 -17.02 4.43
CA ILE A 33 2.80 -17.64 4.61
C ILE A 33 3.56 -17.64 3.28
N ALA A 34 3.07 -16.96 2.27
CA ALA A 34 3.73 -16.84 1.00
C ALA A 34 4.96 -15.94 1.13
N LYS A 35 6.07 -16.62 1.32
CA LYS A 35 7.40 -16.34 0.76
C LYS A 35 7.65 -14.85 0.51
N LYS A 36 8.48 -14.26 1.37
CA LYS A 36 9.19 -13.02 1.10
C LYS A 36 9.62 -13.01 -0.37
N PRO A 37 9.47 -11.89 -1.09
CA PRO A 37 9.99 -11.81 -2.45
C PRO A 37 11.47 -12.14 -2.40
N VAL A 38 11.87 -13.20 -3.10
CA VAL A 38 13.27 -13.55 -3.27
C VAL A 38 13.82 -12.56 -4.27
N PHE A 39 14.70 -11.68 -3.82
CA PHE A 39 15.45 -10.79 -4.69
C PHE A 39 16.34 -11.64 -5.60
N MET A 40 16.08 -11.62 -6.89
CA MET A 40 17.04 -12.11 -7.89
C MET A 40 18.07 -11.02 -8.10
N GLY A 41 19.27 -11.19 -7.54
CA GLY A 41 20.43 -10.42 -7.94
C GLY A 41 20.78 -10.70 -9.41
N ALA A 42 21.34 -9.72 -10.10
CA ALA A 42 21.82 -9.86 -11.45
C ALA A 42 22.85 -11.01 -11.53
N GLY A 43 22.39 -12.20 -11.90
CA GLY A 43 23.23 -13.39 -11.97
C GLY A 43 22.51 -14.72 -11.74
N GLY A 44 21.22 -14.73 -11.47
CA GLY A 44 20.37 -15.93 -11.54
C GLY A 44 20.74 -17.12 -10.64
N ARG A 45 21.43 -16.91 -9.52
CA ARG A 45 21.83 -17.99 -8.63
C ARG A 45 21.06 -17.89 -7.30
N LEU A 46 20.23 -18.89 -7.02
CA LEU A 46 19.58 -19.09 -5.72
C LEU A 46 20.67 -19.40 -4.69
N ILE A 47 20.91 -18.47 -3.76
CA ILE A 47 21.73 -18.75 -2.57
C ILE A 47 20.77 -19.13 -1.45
N SER A 48 20.52 -20.43 -1.34
CA SER A 48 19.98 -21.02 -0.13
C SER A 48 21.15 -21.24 0.84
N GLN A 49 21.39 -20.29 1.74
CA GLN A 49 22.29 -20.56 2.88
C GLN A 49 21.45 -20.99 4.05
N THR A 50 21.50 -22.27 4.34
CA THR A 50 21.20 -22.84 5.66
C THR A 50 22.32 -22.39 6.58
N VAL A 51 22.06 -21.41 7.45
CA VAL A 51 23.02 -20.98 8.47
C VAL A 51 22.86 -21.91 9.67
N GLU A 52 23.85 -22.75 9.92
CA GLU A 52 24.00 -23.53 11.14
C GLU A 52 24.21 -22.60 12.36
N PRO A 53 23.62 -22.91 13.54
CA PRO A 53 23.68 -22.02 14.70
C PRO A 53 24.95 -22.27 15.52
N SER A 54 26.09 -21.71 15.12
CA SER A 54 27.27 -21.68 15.97
C SER A 54 28.13 -20.44 15.77
N ALA A 55 27.72 -19.31 16.34
CA ALA A 55 28.59 -18.20 16.75
C ALA A 55 27.78 -17.28 17.67
N LYS A 56 27.79 -17.56 18.96
CA LYS A 56 27.29 -16.64 20.00
C LYS A 56 28.38 -15.58 20.19
N SER A 57 28.06 -14.34 19.89
CA SER A 57 28.44 -13.05 20.48
C SER A 57 28.58 -11.88 19.49
N GLU A 58 29.11 -12.04 18.28
CA GLU A 58 29.19 -10.91 17.32
C GLU A 58 27.88 -10.64 16.56
N TYR A 59 27.01 -11.65 16.46
CA TYR A 59 25.74 -11.53 15.72
C TYR A 59 24.65 -10.80 16.54
N GLY A 60 24.71 -10.87 17.86
CA GLY A 60 23.75 -10.23 18.77
C GLY A 60 23.81 -8.69 18.70
N ASP A 61 25.01 -8.14 18.70
CA ASP A 61 25.22 -6.68 18.71
C ASP A 61 24.92 -6.05 17.34
N LYS A 62 25.16 -6.79 16.25
CA LYS A 62 24.85 -6.31 14.89
C LYS A 62 23.36 -6.29 14.63
N VAL A 63 22.62 -7.32 15.06
CA VAL A 63 21.15 -7.38 14.94
C VAL A 63 20.45 -6.31 15.78
N THR A 64 20.98 -5.98 16.95
CA THR A 64 20.42 -4.89 17.79
C THR A 64 20.69 -3.51 17.19
N ASN A 65 21.86 -3.28 16.60
CA ASN A 65 22.17 -2.04 15.89
C ASN A 65 21.33 -1.87 14.62
N ASP A 66 21.19 -2.92 13.82
CA ASP A 66 20.37 -2.87 12.60
C ASP A 66 18.88 -2.61 12.91
N ASN A 67 18.36 -3.18 14.01
CA ASN A 67 17.02 -2.89 14.50
C ASN A 67 16.88 -1.44 15.00
N ALA A 68 17.85 -0.91 15.73
CA ALA A 68 17.83 0.46 16.21
C ALA A 68 17.87 1.47 15.05
N LEU A 69 18.71 1.23 14.06
CA LEU A 69 18.79 2.04 12.84
C LEU A 69 17.48 2.01 12.05
N ALA A 70 16.87 0.82 11.88
CA ALA A 70 15.59 0.69 11.20
C ALA A 70 14.47 1.42 11.96
N VAL A 71 14.46 1.35 13.30
CA VAL A 71 13.48 2.08 14.12
C VAL A 71 13.66 3.59 13.98
N ALA A 72 14.90 4.10 14.02
CA ALA A 72 15.19 5.52 13.84
C ALA A 72 14.76 6.01 12.45
N TYR A 73 15.12 5.28 11.40
CA TYR A 73 14.76 5.56 10.01
C TYR A 73 13.23 5.64 9.82
N MET A 74 12.50 4.68 10.39
CA MET A 74 11.05 4.66 10.30
C MET A 74 10.40 5.74 11.17
N SER A 75 11.03 6.18 12.24
CA SER A 75 10.52 7.29 13.06
C SER A 75 10.70 8.64 12.35
N GLU A 76 11.79 8.85 11.65
CA GLU A 76 11.99 10.03 10.80
C GLU A 76 10.97 10.06 9.64
N LEU A 77 10.73 8.91 8.99
CA LEU A 77 9.71 8.78 7.95
C LEU A 77 8.32 9.11 8.50
N GLU A 78 7.96 8.54 9.65
CA GLU A 78 6.68 8.81 10.32
C GLU A 78 6.48 10.29 10.60
N PHE A 79 7.50 10.93 11.20
CA PHE A 79 7.47 12.36 11.49
C PHE A 79 7.31 13.20 10.21
N ALA A 80 8.07 12.88 9.15
CA ALA A 80 8.00 13.58 7.87
C ALA A 80 6.61 13.47 7.23
N LEU A 81 5.99 12.27 7.28
CA LEU A 81 4.63 12.05 6.78
C LEU A 81 3.59 12.77 7.65
N TYR A 82 3.71 12.65 8.97
CA TYR A 82 2.78 13.28 9.90
C TYR A 82 2.78 14.81 9.75
N ASP A 83 3.96 15.42 9.64
CA ASP A 83 4.08 16.87 9.49
C ASP A 83 3.53 17.38 8.15
N ALA A 84 3.78 16.65 7.06
CA ALA A 84 3.37 17.03 5.71
C ALA A 84 1.89 16.76 5.38
N LEU A 85 1.24 15.83 6.09
CA LEU A 85 -0.09 15.33 5.77
C LEU A 85 -1.18 15.76 6.76
N ARG A 86 -1.09 16.95 7.32
CA ARG A 86 -2.09 17.51 8.24
C ARG A 86 -3.34 17.99 7.51
N LYS A 87 -4.11 17.05 6.95
CA LYS A 87 -5.35 17.32 6.22
C LYS A 87 -6.50 16.46 6.75
N PRO A 88 -7.76 16.93 6.72
CA PRO A 88 -8.92 16.12 7.04
C PRO A 88 -8.98 14.85 6.17
N GLY A 89 -9.39 13.73 6.77
CA GLY A 89 -9.49 12.44 6.07
C GLY A 89 -8.16 11.73 5.84
N ILE A 90 -7.06 12.26 6.37
CA ILE A 90 -5.73 11.65 6.30
C ILE A 90 -5.19 11.46 7.70
N SER A 91 -4.66 10.27 8.00
CA SER A 91 -3.97 10.01 9.25
C SER A 91 -2.71 9.18 9.03
N VAL A 92 -1.71 9.42 9.88
CA VAL A 92 -0.45 8.67 9.92
C VAL A 92 -0.37 7.96 11.25
N GLN A 93 -0.11 6.66 11.25
CA GLN A 93 -0.10 5.83 12.45
C GLN A 93 1.09 4.89 12.45
N ARG A 94 1.64 4.63 13.64
CA ARG A 94 2.63 3.58 13.84
C ARG A 94 1.95 2.23 14.07
N ALA A 95 2.41 1.18 13.38
CA ALA A 95 1.94 -0.18 13.54
C ALA A 95 3.14 -1.15 13.71
N GLY A 96 3.65 -1.24 14.92
CA GLY A 96 4.91 -1.94 15.20
C GLY A 96 6.09 -1.24 14.54
N THR A 97 6.80 -1.93 13.64
CA THR A 97 7.88 -1.34 12.85
C THR A 97 7.40 -0.58 11.62
N ASP A 98 6.15 -0.77 11.23
CA ASP A 98 5.59 -0.16 10.02
C ASP A 98 4.98 1.21 10.30
N VAL A 99 4.91 2.05 9.29
CA VAL A 99 4.13 3.29 9.27
C VAL A 99 2.95 3.09 8.32
N VAL A 100 1.75 3.46 8.75
CA VAL A 100 0.53 3.34 7.94
C VAL A 100 -0.07 4.72 7.72
N VAL A 101 -0.18 5.12 6.46
CA VAL A 101 -0.93 6.30 6.05
C VAL A 101 -2.33 5.85 5.65
N ILE A 102 -3.35 6.34 6.35
CA ILE A 102 -4.75 6.07 6.06
C ILE A 102 -5.32 7.27 5.32
N LEU A 103 -5.85 7.02 4.14
CA LEU A 103 -6.42 8.01 3.24
C LEU A 103 -7.90 7.67 3.04
N VAL A 104 -8.81 8.43 3.66
CA VAL A 104 -10.24 8.29 3.39
C VAL A 104 -10.48 8.57 1.90
N ARG A 105 -11.30 7.74 1.24
CA ARG A 105 -11.52 7.83 -0.21
C ARG A 105 -11.85 9.25 -0.66
N ASP A 106 -12.78 9.89 0.02
CA ASP A 106 -13.30 11.20 -0.38
C ASP A 106 -12.27 12.35 -0.19
N ALA A 107 -11.16 12.09 0.52
CA ALA A 107 -10.04 13.03 0.65
C ALA A 107 -9.04 12.95 -0.53
N ILE A 108 -9.09 11.86 -1.33
CA ILE A 108 -8.10 11.65 -2.38
C ILE A 108 -8.69 11.29 -3.75
N MET A 109 -10.00 10.98 -3.82
CA MET A 109 -10.66 10.54 -5.06
C MET A 109 -11.92 11.35 -5.33
N GLU A 110 -12.29 11.43 -6.60
CA GLU A 110 -13.57 12.00 -7.03
C GLU A 110 -14.76 11.18 -6.51
N LEU A 111 -15.87 11.85 -6.22
CA LEU A 111 -17.02 11.24 -5.54
C LEU A 111 -17.64 10.07 -6.31
N ASN A 112 -17.68 10.14 -7.63
CA ASN A 112 -18.42 9.20 -8.46
C ASN A 112 -17.55 8.21 -9.25
N ILE A 113 -16.24 8.41 -9.24
CA ILE A 113 -15.27 7.60 -9.96
C ILE A 113 -14.05 7.38 -9.09
N ALA A 114 -13.36 6.25 -9.27
CA ALA A 114 -12.15 5.97 -8.53
C ALA A 114 -10.92 6.78 -9.03
N ASP A 115 -11.13 7.89 -9.74
CA ASP A 115 -10.05 8.77 -10.20
C ASP A 115 -9.53 9.63 -9.05
N ILE A 116 -8.24 9.95 -9.11
CA ILE A 116 -7.59 10.80 -8.12
C ILE A 116 -8.06 12.25 -8.32
N SER A 117 -8.57 12.86 -7.26
CA SER A 117 -8.96 14.27 -7.25
C SER A 117 -7.73 15.20 -7.30
N ALA A 118 -7.92 16.48 -7.57
CA ALA A 118 -6.83 17.46 -7.55
C ALA A 118 -6.14 17.53 -6.18
N ASP A 119 -6.93 17.57 -5.09
CA ASP A 119 -6.40 17.57 -3.71
C ASP A 119 -5.71 16.25 -3.37
N GLY A 120 -6.25 15.13 -3.86
CA GLY A 120 -5.65 13.81 -3.76
C GLY A 120 -4.32 13.73 -4.49
N ALA A 121 -4.24 14.30 -5.68
CA ALA A 121 -3.01 14.36 -6.46
C ALA A 121 -1.89 15.10 -5.71
N ASP A 122 -2.19 16.24 -5.09
CA ASP A 122 -1.20 17.00 -4.30
C ASP A 122 -0.77 16.23 -3.04
N THR A 123 -1.70 15.54 -2.41
CA THR A 123 -1.42 14.66 -1.27
C THR A 123 -0.51 13.51 -1.68
N LEU A 124 -0.84 12.80 -2.75
CA LEU A 124 -0.05 11.67 -3.25
C LEU A 124 1.31 12.10 -3.81
N LYS A 125 1.43 13.29 -4.42
CA LYS A 125 2.73 13.89 -4.79
C LYS A 125 3.61 14.11 -3.55
N THR A 126 3.03 14.64 -2.47
CA THR A 126 3.74 14.85 -1.21
C THR A 126 4.23 13.51 -0.64
N ILE A 127 3.37 12.51 -0.59
CA ILE A 127 3.73 11.15 -0.17
C ILE A 127 4.85 10.59 -1.05
N SER A 128 4.73 10.70 -2.38
CA SER A 128 5.76 10.23 -3.32
C SER A 128 7.12 10.90 -3.08
N LYS A 129 7.13 12.21 -2.83
CA LYS A 129 8.35 12.96 -2.53
C LYS A 129 9.05 12.44 -1.28
N ILE A 130 8.29 12.17 -0.23
CA ILE A 130 8.82 11.62 1.02
C ILE A 130 9.31 10.19 0.81
N LEU A 131 8.51 9.31 0.18
CA LEU A 131 8.87 7.91 -0.07
C LEU A 131 10.08 7.73 -1.00
N LYS A 132 10.38 8.72 -1.84
CA LYS A 132 11.65 8.75 -2.62
C LYS A 132 12.87 8.99 -1.75
N LYS A 133 12.74 9.83 -0.71
CA LYS A 133 13.82 10.07 0.25
C LYS A 133 14.04 8.84 1.15
N TYR A 134 12.96 8.13 1.50
CA TYR A 134 12.99 6.94 2.34
C TYR A 134 12.82 5.68 1.48
N ASP A 135 13.82 5.38 0.65
CA ASP A 135 13.79 4.35 -0.38
C ASP A 135 14.02 2.92 0.14
N ALA A 136 14.66 2.76 1.31
CA ALA A 136 14.88 1.46 1.94
C ALA A 136 13.59 0.91 2.60
N THR A 137 12.45 0.97 1.90
CA THR A 137 11.16 0.48 2.39
C THR A 137 10.37 -0.25 1.31
N PHE A 138 9.53 -1.21 1.75
CA PHE A 138 8.44 -1.79 0.97
C PHE A 138 7.14 -1.05 1.26
N ILE A 139 6.24 -1.02 0.29
CA ILE A 139 5.00 -0.26 0.35
C ILE A 139 3.84 -1.17 -0.06
N GLU A 140 2.95 -1.51 0.88
CA GLU A 140 1.67 -2.14 0.56
C GLU A 140 0.61 -1.05 0.41
N ILE A 141 -0.12 -1.08 -0.71
CA ILE A 141 -1.27 -0.21 -0.98
C ILE A 141 -2.51 -1.07 -0.94
N ALA A 142 -3.30 -0.92 0.11
CA ALA A 142 -4.51 -1.70 0.35
C ALA A 142 -5.75 -0.81 0.22
N GLY A 143 -6.67 -1.17 -0.68
CA GLY A 143 -7.97 -0.52 -0.81
C GLY A 143 -9.01 -1.22 0.07
N TYR A 144 -9.91 -0.44 0.66
CA TYR A 144 -11.03 -0.92 1.46
C TYR A 144 -12.33 -0.21 1.07
N THR A 145 -13.45 -0.93 1.18
CA THR A 145 -14.80 -0.39 1.02
C THR A 145 -15.58 -0.49 2.32
N ASP A 146 -16.71 0.18 2.41
CA ASP A 146 -17.74 -0.12 3.39
C ASP A 146 -18.44 -1.45 3.07
N ALA A 147 -19.34 -1.88 3.93
CA ALA A 147 -20.10 -3.12 3.74
C ALA A 147 -20.97 -3.03 2.49
N MET A 148 -20.69 -3.88 1.51
CA MET A 148 -21.46 -4.03 0.27
C MET A 148 -22.14 -5.41 0.26
N ARG A 149 -23.31 -5.51 -0.37
CA ARG A 149 -24.04 -6.79 -0.52
C ARG A 149 -23.27 -7.79 -1.40
N ASP A 150 -22.59 -7.29 -2.43
CA ASP A 150 -21.77 -8.10 -3.34
C ASP A 150 -20.28 -7.98 -2.94
N SER A 151 -19.73 -9.07 -2.43
CA SER A 151 -18.33 -9.15 -2.03
C SER A 151 -17.36 -9.07 -3.23
N ARG A 152 -17.79 -9.53 -4.41
CA ARG A 152 -16.98 -9.43 -5.63
C ARG A 152 -16.88 -7.98 -6.10
N ALA A 153 -17.99 -7.26 -6.09
CA ALA A 153 -18.01 -5.83 -6.40
C ALA A 153 -17.17 -5.03 -5.38
N ALA A 154 -17.26 -5.36 -4.08
CA ALA A 154 -16.43 -4.76 -3.05
C ALA A 154 -14.93 -4.98 -3.29
N ALA A 155 -14.54 -6.21 -3.64
CA ALA A 155 -13.15 -6.54 -3.95
C ALA A 155 -12.66 -5.79 -5.20
N ALA A 156 -13.47 -5.73 -6.25
CA ALA A 156 -13.13 -5.01 -7.49
C ALA A 156 -12.93 -3.51 -7.22
N LEU A 157 -13.89 -2.85 -6.56
CA LEU A 157 -13.82 -1.42 -6.27
C LEU A 157 -12.60 -1.08 -5.41
N SER A 158 -12.35 -1.86 -4.36
CA SER A 158 -11.18 -1.65 -3.49
C SER A 158 -9.86 -1.89 -4.22
N GLY A 159 -9.82 -2.87 -5.13
CA GLY A 159 -8.69 -3.14 -6.01
C GLY A 159 -8.40 -1.97 -6.96
N ASP A 160 -9.44 -1.39 -7.56
CA ASP A 160 -9.31 -0.23 -8.44
C ASP A 160 -8.76 1.00 -7.69
N MET A 161 -9.27 1.28 -6.49
CA MET A 161 -8.77 2.37 -5.65
C MET A 161 -7.27 2.21 -5.33
N ALA A 162 -6.86 1.00 -4.92
CA ALA A 162 -5.47 0.70 -4.61
C ALA A 162 -4.58 0.80 -5.87
N SER A 163 -5.05 0.29 -7.01
CA SER A 163 -4.31 0.30 -8.27
C SER A 163 -4.08 1.71 -8.81
N ARG A 164 -5.10 2.57 -8.78
CA ARG A 164 -4.96 3.98 -9.20
C ARG A 164 -3.98 4.73 -8.33
N THR A 165 -4.03 4.50 -7.00
CA THR A 165 -3.05 5.06 -6.08
C THR A 165 -1.63 4.58 -6.42
N ALA A 166 -1.43 3.29 -6.69
CA ALA A 166 -0.13 2.73 -7.08
C ALA A 166 0.38 3.31 -8.40
N VAL A 167 -0.48 3.40 -9.42
CA VAL A 167 -0.13 4.01 -10.71
C VAL A 167 0.30 5.45 -10.52
N PHE A 168 -0.42 6.21 -9.71
CA PHE A 168 -0.04 7.60 -9.42
C PHE A 168 1.34 7.70 -8.76
N LEU A 169 1.61 6.87 -7.73
CA LEU A 169 2.92 6.85 -7.06
C LEU A 169 4.05 6.48 -8.03
N THR A 170 3.83 5.51 -8.93
CA THR A 170 4.85 5.12 -9.93
C THR A 170 5.11 6.22 -10.94
N GLN A 171 4.08 6.92 -11.40
CA GLN A 171 4.23 8.10 -12.28
C GLN A 171 5.02 9.23 -11.60
N HIS A 172 5.04 9.26 -10.26
CA HIS A 172 5.79 10.24 -9.47
C HIS A 172 7.11 9.70 -8.92
N GLY A 173 7.62 8.60 -9.50
CA GLY A 173 8.99 8.12 -9.31
C GLY A 173 9.18 7.09 -8.22
N ILE A 174 8.11 6.46 -7.73
CA ILE A 174 8.24 5.27 -6.87
C ILE A 174 8.45 4.05 -7.77
N ILE A 175 9.53 3.30 -7.53
CA ILE A 175 9.84 2.11 -8.32
C ILE A 175 8.82 0.99 -8.03
N PRO A 176 8.29 0.33 -9.07
CA PRO A 176 7.25 -0.68 -8.93
C PRO A 176 7.61 -1.86 -8.03
N GLN A 177 8.89 -2.22 -7.99
CA GLN A 177 9.40 -3.34 -7.18
C GLN A 177 9.23 -3.14 -5.67
N ARG A 178 9.00 -1.90 -5.23
CA ARG A 178 8.68 -1.57 -3.84
C ARG A 178 7.19 -1.70 -3.52
N LEU A 179 6.32 -1.82 -4.53
CA LEU A 179 4.88 -1.74 -4.37
C LEU A 179 4.23 -3.12 -4.34
N PHE A 180 3.34 -3.32 -3.36
CA PHE A 180 2.40 -4.43 -3.31
C PHE A 180 0.98 -3.86 -3.26
N VAL A 181 0.11 -4.26 -4.20
CA VAL A 181 -1.22 -3.67 -4.38
C VAL A 181 -2.29 -4.72 -4.11
N VAL A 182 -3.28 -4.41 -3.26
CA VAL A 182 -4.33 -5.35 -2.88
C VAL A 182 -5.68 -4.67 -2.63
N GLY A 183 -6.76 -5.25 -3.17
CA GLY A 183 -8.12 -4.91 -2.78
C GLY A 183 -8.55 -5.81 -1.61
N ARG A 184 -9.01 -5.23 -0.53
CA ARG A 184 -9.45 -5.92 0.70
C ARG A 184 -10.99 -5.95 0.83
N GLY A 185 -11.72 -5.28 -0.06
CA GLY A 185 -13.17 -5.14 0.04
C GLY A 185 -13.60 -4.53 1.37
N ALA A 186 -14.66 -5.07 1.96
CA ALA A 186 -15.19 -4.64 3.25
C ALA A 186 -14.49 -5.29 4.46
N ALA A 187 -13.33 -5.92 4.27
CA ALA A 187 -12.59 -6.51 5.37
C ALA A 187 -12.02 -5.44 6.31
N ARG A 188 -11.99 -5.74 7.61
CA ARG A 188 -11.37 -4.90 8.65
C ARG A 188 -11.95 -3.47 8.69
N PRO A 189 -13.22 -3.28 9.00
CA PRO A 189 -13.78 -1.96 9.23
C PRO A 189 -13.05 -1.30 10.42
N ILE A 190 -12.74 0.00 10.29
CA ILE A 190 -12.09 0.81 11.33
C ILE A 190 -13.09 1.74 12.03
N ALA A 191 -14.30 1.81 11.53
CA ALA A 191 -15.41 2.58 12.09
C ALA A 191 -16.72 1.79 12.03
N ALA A 192 -17.73 2.26 12.75
CA ALA A 192 -19.08 1.68 12.74
C ALA A 192 -19.68 1.68 11.32
N GLN A 193 -20.75 0.88 11.12
CA GLN A 193 -21.44 0.81 9.83
C GLN A 193 -22.60 1.82 9.71
N ASP A 194 -22.51 2.92 10.44
CA ASP A 194 -23.38 4.09 10.29
C ASP A 194 -22.90 4.98 9.09
N ASP A 195 -23.61 6.03 8.79
CA ASP A 195 -23.32 6.85 7.61
C ASP A 195 -21.94 7.51 7.66
N ILE A 196 -21.49 7.95 8.83
CA ILE A 196 -20.16 8.55 9.02
C ILE A 196 -19.08 7.48 8.99
N GLY A 197 -19.28 6.37 9.67
CA GLY A 197 -18.30 5.28 9.72
C GLY A 197 -18.12 4.59 8.36
N ARG A 198 -19.17 4.51 7.53
CA ARG A 198 -19.04 4.02 6.14
C ARG A 198 -18.09 4.87 5.32
N LEU A 199 -18.13 6.21 5.46
CA LEU A 199 -17.20 7.10 4.79
C LEU A 199 -15.77 6.81 5.22
N THR A 200 -15.54 6.59 6.52
CA THR A 200 -14.23 6.27 7.08
C THR A 200 -13.73 4.88 6.64
N ASN A 201 -14.64 3.91 6.49
CA ASN A 201 -14.30 2.56 6.04
C ASN A 201 -13.89 2.51 4.56
N ARG A 202 -14.42 3.43 3.72
CA ARG A 202 -13.98 3.60 2.33
C ARG A 202 -12.64 4.34 2.30
N ARG A 203 -11.54 3.62 2.24
CA ARG A 203 -10.20 4.17 2.39
C ARG A 203 -9.15 3.43 1.56
N VAL A 204 -8.03 4.06 1.39
CA VAL A 204 -6.76 3.43 0.96
C VAL A 204 -5.78 3.51 2.12
N GLU A 205 -5.14 2.41 2.45
CA GLU A 205 -4.04 2.35 3.40
C GLU A 205 -2.72 2.18 2.63
N ILE A 206 -1.75 3.02 2.92
CA ILE A 206 -0.37 2.89 2.43
C ILE A 206 0.47 2.46 3.63
N ARG A 207 0.78 1.16 3.70
CA ARG A 207 1.65 0.59 4.74
C ARG A 207 3.07 0.55 4.26
N ILE A 208 3.96 1.15 5.02
CA ILE A 208 5.38 1.30 4.71
C ILE A 208 6.16 0.48 5.73
N SER A 209 6.92 -0.50 5.25
CA SER A 209 7.71 -1.42 6.08
C SER A 209 9.19 -1.29 5.74
N PRO A 210 10.10 -1.33 6.71
CA PRO A 210 11.53 -1.29 6.42
C PRO A 210 11.99 -2.55 5.69
N VAL A 211 12.95 -2.39 4.78
CA VAL A 211 13.70 -3.52 4.21
C VAL A 211 14.57 -4.11 5.32
N ARG A 212 14.46 -5.41 5.55
CA ARG A 212 15.23 -6.15 6.55
C ARG A 212 16.25 -7.05 5.87
#